data_5f421694a2f2ffd7b9409eadbbf5f03b
#
_entry.id   5f421694a2f2ffd7b9409eadbbf5f03b
#
_cell.length_a   1.000
_cell.length_b   1.000
_cell.length_c   1.000
_cell.angle_alpha   90.00
_cell.angle_beta   90.00
_cell.angle_gamma   90.00
#
_symmetry.space_group_name_H-M   'P 1'
#
loop_
_entity.id
_entity.type
_entity.pdbx_description
1 polymer ?
#
loop_
_entity_poly.entity_id
_entity_poly.type
_entity_poly.pdbx_seq_one_letter_code
_entity_poly.pdbx_strand_id
1 'polypeptide(L)'
;MENECVQNGMAWLPISNHSKYMDKLLHGVYTKCFVLEDSFKVSHLSLGVDTPRITFKSHSHNFYQIVWIRKVCGQHTVNFQTREIADNSLFFIAPNAIHSAELFGENDIVYISFKEDFFVYLCPMMETFIRYNVFGIASSFFLLSVTDEQADKLKSFVDAMQEEQECDKYLSSKMLRMGSLLTLFIIEIKRRLMDAKLDKRPSFGYRKVQDFIIALEKNLHKTHRAQDYAKMLGISYVSLYRYVTAILGVKPLDVIHNELVTHAKRMLTSSSLSIKEIAKNLGFDDEAKFVKMFVDITGVQPIQFRKRSMGDF
;
A
#
# COMPACT_ATOMS: atom_id res chain seq x y z
N MET A 1 -18.17 8.39 -30.36
CA MET A 1 -16.69 8.36 -30.34
C MET A 1 -16.28 7.82 -28.98
N GLU A 2 -16.38 6.52 -28.93
CA GLU A 2 -15.97 5.66 -27.82
C GLU A 2 -14.57 5.16 -28.15
N ASN A 3 -13.78 4.94 -27.10
CA ASN A 3 -12.51 4.26 -27.19
C ASN A 3 -11.30 5.05 -27.67
N GLU A 4 -10.71 5.82 -26.76
CA GLU A 4 -9.27 6.04 -26.76
C GLU A 4 -8.80 6.29 -25.32
N CYS A 5 -8.69 5.26 -24.48
CA CYS A 5 -7.95 5.28 -23.22
C CYS A 5 -7.61 3.88 -22.74
N VAL A 6 -7.10 3.04 -23.66
CA VAL A 6 -6.52 1.75 -23.30
C VAL A 6 -5.20 1.61 -24.02
N GLN A 7 -4.16 2.22 -23.51
CA GLN A 7 -2.79 1.79 -23.83
C GLN A 7 -1.91 2.20 -22.65
N ASN A 8 -1.52 1.23 -21.86
CA ASN A 8 -0.42 1.09 -20.93
C ASN A 8 -0.79 0.43 -19.61
N GLY A 9 -1.64 -0.61 -19.63
CA GLY A 9 -1.76 -1.53 -18.49
C GLY A 9 -2.37 -0.97 -17.19
N MET A 10 -2.98 0.22 -17.22
CA MET A 10 -3.69 0.80 -16.09
C MET A 10 -5.19 0.83 -16.39
N ALA A 11 -5.98 0.11 -15.60
CA ALA A 11 -7.43 0.21 -15.69
C ALA A 11 -7.87 1.61 -15.22
N TRP A 12 -8.24 2.46 -16.17
CA TRP A 12 -8.83 3.78 -15.90
C TRP A 12 -10.30 3.64 -15.55
N LEU A 13 -10.78 4.48 -14.64
CA LEU A 13 -12.18 4.57 -14.32
C LEU A 13 -13.01 4.94 -15.57
N PRO A 14 -13.96 4.13 -16.02
CA PRO A 14 -14.95 4.59 -16.98
C PRO A 14 -15.94 5.48 -16.23
N ILE A 15 -15.89 6.77 -16.50
CA ILE A 15 -16.85 7.76 -15.98
C ILE A 15 -18.07 7.71 -16.88
N SER A 16 -19.24 7.41 -16.31
CA SER A 16 -20.50 7.58 -17.05
C SER A 16 -20.77 9.08 -17.24
N ASN A 17 -21.08 9.46 -18.48
CA ASN A 17 -21.32 10.82 -18.97
C ASN A 17 -22.15 11.68 -18.00
N HIS A 18 -21.49 12.50 -17.20
CA HIS A 18 -22.09 13.63 -16.55
C HIS A 18 -21.08 14.79 -16.54
N SER A 19 -21.37 15.76 -17.42
CA SER A 19 -20.76 17.08 -17.49
C SER A 19 -19.25 17.14 -17.75
N LYS A 20 -18.88 17.80 -18.84
CA LYS A 20 -17.49 18.17 -19.23
C LYS A 20 -16.66 18.81 -18.10
N TYR A 21 -17.31 19.31 -17.05
CA TYR A 21 -16.67 19.94 -15.90
C TYR A 21 -16.16 18.89 -14.90
N MET A 22 -16.91 17.80 -14.71
CA MET A 22 -16.54 16.70 -13.83
C MET A 22 -15.44 15.84 -14.46
N ASP A 23 -15.47 15.62 -15.79
CA ASP A 23 -14.38 14.97 -16.51
C ASP A 23 -13.03 15.69 -16.31
N LYS A 24 -13.05 17.04 -16.29
CA LYS A 24 -11.85 17.84 -16.09
C LYS A 24 -11.33 17.78 -14.66
N LEU A 25 -12.22 17.72 -13.67
CA LEU A 25 -11.88 17.63 -12.24
C LEU A 25 -11.37 16.23 -11.89
N LEU A 26 -12.09 15.21 -12.32
CA LEU A 26 -11.70 13.80 -12.08
C LEU A 26 -10.48 13.40 -12.92
N HIS A 27 -10.39 13.88 -14.16
CA HIS A 27 -9.20 13.73 -14.99
C HIS A 27 -7.99 14.43 -14.36
N GLY A 28 -8.16 15.62 -13.77
CA GLY A 28 -7.12 16.32 -13.02
C GLY A 28 -6.64 15.54 -11.78
N VAL A 29 -7.54 14.88 -11.07
CA VAL A 29 -7.23 14.07 -9.88
C VAL A 29 -6.53 12.76 -10.28
N TYR A 30 -6.97 12.11 -11.37
CA TYR A 30 -6.46 10.79 -11.77
C TYR A 30 -5.38 10.82 -12.86
N THR A 31 -5.38 11.78 -13.79
CA THR A 31 -4.38 11.83 -14.87
C THR A 31 -3.08 12.54 -14.50
N LYS A 32 -3.10 13.53 -13.61
CA LYS A 32 -1.85 14.06 -13.04
C LYS A 32 -1.19 13.10 -12.05
N CYS A 33 -1.83 11.94 -11.80
CA CYS A 33 -1.43 11.06 -10.73
C CYS A 33 -0.19 10.20 -11.00
N PHE A 34 0.42 10.17 -12.16
CA PHE A 34 1.39 9.11 -12.45
C PHE A 34 2.59 9.52 -13.28
N VAL A 35 3.09 10.74 -13.14
CA VAL A 35 4.39 11.09 -13.71
C VAL A 35 5.37 11.52 -12.66
N LEU A 36 5.48 10.88 -11.45
CA LEU A 36 6.38 11.08 -10.56
C LEU A 36 7.13 10.28 -10.32
N GLU A 37 7.80 10.52 -10.31
CA GLU A 37 8.47 9.79 -9.38
C GLU A 37 7.42 8.89 -8.85
N ASP A 38 6.97 8.08 -9.64
CA ASP A 38 5.85 7.16 -9.79
C ASP A 38 5.54 6.24 -8.61
N SER A 39 6.18 6.39 -7.43
CA SER A 39 6.02 5.45 -6.33
C SER A 39 5.16 5.96 -5.19
N PHE A 40 4.95 7.27 -5.07
CA PHE A 40 4.13 7.88 -3.99
C PHE A 40 3.41 9.15 -4.46
N LYS A 41 2.15 9.31 -4.03
CA LYS A 41 1.37 10.52 -4.32
C LYS A 41 0.32 10.82 -3.26
N VAL A 42 0.16 12.11 -2.96
CA VAL A 42 -0.98 12.66 -2.24
C VAL A 42 -1.81 13.51 -3.19
N SER A 43 -3.12 13.30 -3.19
CA SER A 43 -4.07 14.11 -3.95
C SER A 43 -5.31 14.41 -3.11
N HIS A 44 -5.97 15.52 -3.44
CA HIS A 44 -7.11 16.03 -2.72
C HIS A 44 -8.28 16.27 -3.67
N LEU A 45 -9.45 15.76 -3.33
CA LEU A 45 -10.69 15.98 -4.03
C LEU A 45 -11.63 16.77 -3.14
N SER A 46 -12.01 17.97 -3.58
CA SER A 46 -13.01 18.81 -2.93
C SER A 46 -14.19 19.02 -3.88
N LEU A 47 -15.40 18.71 -3.42
CA LEU A 47 -16.64 18.83 -4.17
C LEU A 47 -17.63 19.69 -3.38
N GLY A 48 -18.39 20.53 -4.06
CA GLY A 48 -19.38 21.43 -3.45
C GLY A 48 -20.69 20.74 -3.07
N VAL A 49 -21.52 21.45 -2.29
CA VAL A 49 -22.80 20.97 -1.76
C VAL A 49 -23.78 20.53 -2.86
N ASP A 50 -23.74 21.21 -4.01
CA ASP A 50 -24.63 20.94 -5.15
C ASP A 50 -24.09 19.86 -6.10
N THR A 51 -23.05 19.12 -5.69
CA THR A 51 -22.48 18.07 -6.53
C THR A 51 -23.49 16.95 -6.72
N PRO A 52 -23.86 16.63 -7.98
CA PRO A 52 -24.76 15.51 -8.26
C PRO A 52 -24.08 14.18 -7.89
N ARG A 53 -24.88 13.11 -7.79
CA ARG A 53 -24.37 11.77 -7.52
C ARG A 53 -23.31 11.36 -8.54
N ILE A 54 -22.14 11.03 -8.04
CA ILE A 54 -21.00 10.52 -8.81
C ILE A 54 -20.83 9.05 -8.47
N THR A 55 -20.81 8.21 -9.49
CA THR A 55 -20.57 6.77 -9.33
C THR A 55 -19.21 6.39 -9.90
N PHE A 56 -18.32 5.96 -9.02
CA PHE A 56 -17.07 5.31 -9.40
C PHE A 56 -17.35 3.83 -9.61
N LYS A 57 -17.31 3.38 -10.86
CA LYS A 57 -17.57 1.97 -11.20
C LYS A 57 -16.54 1.06 -10.55
N SER A 58 -16.91 -0.22 -10.38
CA SER A 58 -16.00 -1.24 -9.85
C SER A 58 -14.72 -1.32 -10.66
N HIS A 59 -13.58 -1.18 -9.99
CA HIS A 59 -12.24 -1.25 -10.57
C HIS A 59 -11.24 -1.76 -9.54
N SER A 60 -10.02 -2.02 -9.96
CA SER A 60 -8.89 -2.33 -9.09
C SER A 60 -7.64 -1.62 -9.60
N HIS A 61 -6.66 -1.47 -8.74
CA HIS A 61 -5.37 -0.87 -9.07
C HIS A 61 -4.22 -1.66 -8.44
N ASN A 62 -2.99 -1.47 -8.94
CA ASN A 62 -1.80 -2.21 -8.50
C ASN A 62 -0.95 -1.46 -7.47
N PHE A 63 -1.55 -0.54 -6.73
CA PHE A 63 -0.91 0.26 -5.68
C PHE A 63 -1.71 0.22 -4.39
N TYR A 64 -1.08 0.57 -3.28
CA TYR A 64 -1.71 0.79 -1.98
C TYR A 64 -2.36 2.16 -1.96
N GLN A 65 -3.55 2.27 -1.40
CA GLN A 65 -4.25 3.53 -1.29
C GLN A 65 -4.89 3.68 0.10
N ILE A 66 -4.61 4.81 0.74
CA ILE A 66 -5.33 5.28 1.92
C ILE A 66 -6.27 6.38 1.44
N VAL A 67 -7.56 6.21 1.68
CA VAL A 67 -8.58 7.20 1.38
C VAL A 67 -9.04 7.78 2.71
N TRP A 68 -8.73 9.03 2.94
CA TRP A 68 -9.22 9.75 4.11
C TRP A 68 -10.34 10.69 3.70
N ILE A 69 -11.52 10.36 4.17
CA ILE A 69 -12.74 11.09 3.89
C ILE A 69 -13.02 12.00 5.08
N ARG A 70 -12.75 13.28 4.90
CA ARG A 70 -12.93 14.29 5.94
C ARG A 70 -14.37 14.74 6.05
N LYS A 71 -15.04 14.88 4.90
CA LYS A 71 -16.44 15.19 4.80
C LYS A 71 -17.05 14.44 3.62
N VAL A 72 -18.22 13.82 3.83
CA VAL A 72 -18.88 13.11 2.73
C VAL A 72 -20.31 12.71 3.04
N CYS A 73 -21.07 12.53 1.94
CA CYS A 73 -22.24 11.65 1.87
C CYS A 73 -22.01 10.59 0.81
N GLY A 74 -22.15 9.30 1.14
CA GLY A 74 -22.01 8.26 0.12
C GLY A 74 -21.79 6.86 0.68
N GLN A 75 -21.50 5.95 -0.25
CA GLN A 75 -21.22 4.55 0.04
C GLN A 75 -19.94 4.13 -0.63
N HIS A 76 -19.19 3.24 0.01
CA HIS A 76 -18.02 2.62 -0.56
C HIS A 76 -18.13 1.10 -0.48
N THR A 77 -17.81 0.43 -1.57
CA THR A 77 -17.80 -1.02 -1.68
C THR A 77 -16.38 -1.50 -1.93
N VAL A 78 -15.91 -2.42 -1.11
CA VAL A 78 -14.61 -3.09 -1.30
C VAL A 78 -14.83 -4.59 -1.21
N ASN A 79 -14.34 -5.36 -2.18
CA ASN A 79 -14.47 -6.81 -2.25
C ASN A 79 -15.93 -7.27 -1.98
N PHE A 80 -16.89 -6.61 -2.65
CA PHE A 80 -18.34 -6.88 -2.55
C PHE A 80 -19.00 -6.57 -1.20
N GLN A 81 -18.30 -5.90 -0.28
CA GLN A 81 -18.88 -5.41 0.97
C GLN A 81 -19.12 -3.90 0.88
N THR A 82 -20.37 -3.48 0.97
CA THR A 82 -20.75 -2.08 0.95
C THR A 82 -20.90 -1.54 2.38
N ARG A 83 -20.43 -0.33 2.61
CA ARG A 83 -20.56 0.41 3.87
C ARG A 83 -20.96 1.85 3.57
N GLU A 84 -21.81 2.39 4.43
CA GLU A 84 -22.01 3.82 4.51
C GLU A 84 -20.74 4.49 5.01
N ILE A 85 -20.44 5.65 4.45
CA ILE A 85 -19.26 6.43 4.79
C ILE A 85 -19.69 7.55 5.72
N ALA A 86 -19.00 7.74 6.81
CA ALA A 86 -19.15 8.87 7.71
C ALA A 86 -17.99 9.85 7.56
N ASP A 87 -18.18 11.08 8.02
CA ASP A 87 -17.11 12.07 8.12
C ASP A 87 -15.94 11.53 8.97
N ASN A 88 -14.74 12.03 8.68
CA ASN A 88 -13.49 11.62 9.31
C ASN A 88 -13.25 10.10 9.29
N SER A 89 -13.54 9.47 8.15
CA SER A 89 -13.33 8.04 7.92
C SER A 89 -12.10 7.75 7.09
N LEU A 90 -11.36 6.71 7.45
CA LEU A 90 -10.18 6.21 6.73
C LEU A 90 -10.47 4.83 6.16
N PHE A 91 -10.14 4.66 4.87
CA PHE A 91 -10.20 3.38 4.17
C PHE A 91 -8.81 3.00 3.70
N PHE A 92 -8.54 1.70 3.69
CA PHE A 92 -7.27 1.15 3.25
C PHE A 92 -7.53 0.15 2.13
N ILE A 93 -7.05 0.45 0.94
CA ILE A 93 -7.28 -0.35 -0.27
C ILE A 93 -5.95 -0.96 -0.69
N ALA A 94 -5.84 -2.27 -0.56
CA ALA A 94 -4.67 -3.03 -0.98
C ALA A 94 -4.62 -3.16 -2.51
N PRO A 95 -3.43 -3.41 -3.11
CA PRO A 95 -3.33 -3.74 -4.53
C PRO A 95 -4.27 -4.86 -4.94
N ASN A 96 -4.89 -4.71 -6.11
CA ASN A 96 -5.83 -5.65 -6.71
C ASN A 96 -7.17 -5.85 -5.96
N ALA A 97 -7.43 -5.08 -4.91
CA ALA A 97 -8.75 -5.07 -4.28
C ALA A 97 -9.77 -4.41 -5.21
N ILE A 98 -10.87 -5.11 -5.48
CA ILE A 98 -11.97 -4.57 -6.28
C ILE A 98 -12.77 -3.61 -5.42
N HIS A 99 -12.93 -2.37 -5.88
CA HIS A 99 -13.67 -1.37 -5.14
C HIS A 99 -14.48 -0.43 -6.06
N SER A 100 -15.50 0.18 -5.48
CA SER A 100 -16.35 1.18 -6.09
C SER A 100 -16.85 2.16 -5.03
N ALA A 101 -17.27 3.36 -5.45
CA ALA A 101 -17.84 4.33 -4.54
C ALA A 101 -18.99 5.09 -5.20
N GLU A 102 -19.96 5.52 -4.41
CA GLU A 102 -20.95 6.50 -4.78
C GLU A 102 -20.84 7.68 -3.86
N LEU A 103 -20.65 8.87 -4.41
CA LEU A 103 -20.50 10.12 -3.67
C LEU A 103 -21.58 11.11 -4.15
N PHE A 104 -22.05 11.96 -3.24
CA PHE A 104 -22.99 13.05 -3.58
C PHE A 104 -22.83 14.20 -2.58
N GLY A 105 -23.19 15.41 -3.00
CA GLY A 105 -23.09 16.59 -2.15
C GLY A 105 -21.65 17.02 -1.86
N GLU A 106 -21.47 17.66 -0.70
CA GLU A 106 -20.16 18.18 -0.29
C GLU A 106 -19.21 17.04 0.09
N ASN A 107 -18.02 17.05 -0.51
CA ASN A 107 -17.01 16.05 -0.24
C ASN A 107 -15.64 16.69 -0.09
N ASP A 108 -14.87 16.21 0.89
CA ASP A 108 -13.48 16.57 1.15
C ASP A 108 -12.70 15.28 1.39
N ILE A 109 -11.96 14.84 0.39
CA ILE A 109 -11.32 13.51 0.36
C ILE A 109 -9.83 13.65 0.02
N VAL A 110 -9.00 13.05 0.84
CA VAL A 110 -7.55 12.92 0.61
C VAL A 110 -7.22 11.50 0.20
N TYR A 111 -6.46 11.36 -0.85
CA TYR A 111 -5.91 10.09 -1.32
C TYR A 111 -4.39 10.08 -1.11
N ILE A 112 -3.89 9.09 -0.38
CA ILE A 112 -2.46 8.80 -0.26
C ILE A 112 -2.24 7.47 -0.98
N SER A 113 -1.58 7.53 -2.13
CA SER A 113 -1.35 6.38 -3.00
C SER A 113 0.14 6.09 -3.10
N PHE A 114 0.55 4.81 -2.98
CA PHE A 114 1.94 4.42 -3.12
C PHE A 114 2.09 3.00 -3.66
N LYS A 115 3.13 2.81 -4.46
CA LYS A 115 3.45 1.52 -5.07
C LYS A 115 4.35 0.68 -4.15
N GLU A 116 4.48 -0.60 -4.49
CA GLU A 116 5.37 -1.55 -3.84
C GLU A 116 6.82 -1.03 -3.73
N ASP A 117 7.29 -0.33 -4.76
CA ASP A 117 8.65 0.20 -4.80
C ASP A 117 8.92 1.29 -3.77
N PHE A 118 7.87 1.94 -3.26
CA PHE A 118 8.00 2.94 -2.21
C PHE A 118 8.45 2.35 -0.86
N PHE A 119 8.19 1.07 -0.62
CA PHE A 119 8.56 0.44 0.64
C PHE A 119 10.07 0.46 0.93
N VAL A 120 10.93 0.60 -0.09
CA VAL A 120 12.39 0.73 0.10
C VAL A 120 12.78 1.96 0.93
N TYR A 121 11.92 2.99 0.97
CA TYR A 121 12.13 4.23 1.72
C TYR A 121 11.59 4.15 3.17
N LEU A 122 10.98 3.05 3.55
CA LEU A 122 10.51 2.78 4.91
C LEU A 122 11.52 1.92 5.66
N CYS A 123 11.56 2.06 6.98
CA CYS A 123 12.29 1.06 7.75
C CYS A 123 11.55 -0.29 7.71
N PRO A 124 12.26 -1.44 7.77
CA PRO A 124 11.67 -2.77 7.64
C PRO A 124 10.47 -3.02 8.55
N MET A 125 10.56 -2.58 9.80
CA MET A 125 9.48 -2.74 10.77
C MET A 125 8.21 -1.98 10.35
N MET A 126 8.35 -0.78 9.76
CA MET A 126 7.19 0.01 9.32
C MET A 126 6.61 -0.54 8.02
N GLU A 127 7.43 -0.97 7.09
CA GLU A 127 6.96 -1.68 5.91
C GLU A 127 6.12 -2.89 6.28
N THR A 128 6.66 -3.77 7.13
CA THR A 128 5.95 -4.95 7.64
C THR A 128 4.64 -4.55 8.34
N PHE A 129 4.68 -3.52 9.17
CA PHE A 129 3.49 -3.03 9.85
C PHE A 129 2.43 -2.51 8.86
N ILE A 130 2.82 -1.68 7.90
CA ILE A 130 1.91 -1.12 6.90
C ILE A 130 1.33 -2.27 6.07
N ARG A 131 2.16 -3.12 5.51
CA ARG A 131 1.76 -4.21 4.62
C ARG A 131 0.79 -5.19 5.29
N TYR A 132 1.09 -5.63 6.50
CA TYR A 132 0.37 -6.73 7.12
C TYR A 132 -0.60 -6.32 8.23
N ASN A 133 -0.38 -5.20 8.91
CA ASN A 133 -1.29 -4.75 9.96
C ASN A 133 -2.25 -3.65 9.50
N VAL A 134 -1.90 -2.91 8.47
CA VAL A 134 -2.79 -1.88 7.91
C VAL A 134 -3.55 -2.46 6.71
N PHE A 135 -2.84 -2.92 5.69
CA PHE A 135 -3.46 -3.41 4.46
C PHE A 135 -3.79 -4.91 4.48
N GLY A 136 -3.12 -5.72 5.28
CA GLY A 136 -3.46 -7.15 5.46
C GLY A 136 -4.80 -7.34 6.16
N ILE A 137 -5.15 -6.45 7.09
CA ILE A 137 -6.47 -6.40 7.71
C ILE A 137 -7.51 -5.87 6.72
N ALA A 138 -7.11 -5.02 5.79
CA ALA A 138 -7.96 -4.42 4.77
C ALA A 138 -8.38 -5.40 3.64
N SER A 139 -7.93 -6.64 3.64
CA SER A 139 -8.60 -7.69 2.86
C SER A 139 -10.06 -7.89 3.28
N SER A 140 -10.42 -7.44 4.48
CA SER A 140 -11.75 -7.21 4.97
C SER A 140 -11.90 -5.70 5.21
N PHE A 141 -12.51 -4.98 4.29
CA PHE A 141 -12.94 -3.59 4.36
C PHE A 141 -12.73 -2.92 5.74
N PHE A 142 -11.62 -2.23 5.90
CA PHE A 142 -11.30 -1.58 7.17
C PHE A 142 -11.71 -0.11 7.11
N LEU A 143 -12.75 0.23 7.85
CA LEU A 143 -13.22 1.59 8.08
C LEU A 143 -12.82 2.02 9.48
N LEU A 144 -12.04 3.08 9.58
CA LEU A 144 -11.64 3.68 10.85
C LEU A 144 -12.16 5.11 10.92
N SER A 145 -12.98 5.42 11.94
CA SER A 145 -13.34 6.79 12.27
C SER A 145 -12.32 7.42 13.20
N VAL A 146 -11.89 8.64 12.92
CA VAL A 146 -10.98 9.43 13.74
C VAL A 146 -11.72 10.59 14.41
N THR A 147 -11.24 11.05 15.55
CA THR A 147 -11.79 12.25 16.22
C THR A 147 -11.28 13.51 15.52
N ASP A 148 -11.91 14.66 15.77
CA ASP A 148 -11.48 15.94 15.18
C ASP A 148 -10.02 16.27 15.57
N GLU A 149 -9.65 16.07 16.84
CA GLU A 149 -8.24 16.27 17.27
C GLU A 149 -7.25 15.39 16.49
N GLN A 150 -7.62 14.15 16.21
CA GLN A 150 -6.80 13.23 15.41
C GLN A 150 -6.79 13.63 13.94
N ALA A 151 -7.93 14.11 13.41
CA ALA A 151 -8.03 14.62 12.06
C ALA A 151 -7.08 15.81 11.85
N ASP A 152 -6.97 16.73 12.81
CA ASP A 152 -6.04 17.85 12.75
C ASP A 152 -4.57 17.40 12.70
N LYS A 153 -4.20 16.40 13.52
CA LYS A 153 -2.86 15.81 13.46
C LYS A 153 -2.59 15.11 12.13
N LEU A 154 -3.53 14.33 11.64
CA LEU A 154 -3.41 13.66 10.33
C LEU A 154 -3.29 14.69 9.20
N LYS A 155 -4.06 15.79 9.28
CA LYS A 155 -3.99 16.89 8.33
C LYS A 155 -2.59 17.49 8.26
N SER A 156 -1.94 17.74 9.38
CA SER A 156 -0.57 18.30 9.40
C SER A 156 0.44 17.43 8.65
N PHE A 157 0.31 16.11 8.72
CA PHE A 157 1.17 15.20 7.95
C PHE A 157 0.82 15.21 6.45
N VAL A 158 -0.47 15.30 6.10
CA VAL A 158 -0.92 15.39 4.71
C VAL A 158 -0.43 16.69 4.08
N ASP A 159 -0.59 17.82 4.75
CA ASP A 159 -0.12 19.13 4.28
C ASP A 159 1.40 19.09 4.03
N ALA A 160 2.17 18.53 4.97
CA ALA A 160 3.62 18.39 4.81
C ALA A 160 4.01 17.43 3.66
N MET A 161 3.24 16.36 3.40
CA MET A 161 3.46 15.50 2.24
C MET A 161 3.14 16.23 0.93
N GLN A 162 2.10 17.05 0.88
CA GLN A 162 1.75 17.85 -0.30
C GLN A 162 2.80 18.90 -0.60
N GLU A 163 3.27 19.63 0.41
CA GLU A 163 4.38 20.59 0.27
C GLU A 163 5.64 19.90 -0.26
N GLU A 164 6.00 18.76 0.27
CA GLU A 164 7.17 17.99 -0.19
C GLU A 164 6.99 17.49 -1.62
N GLN A 165 5.77 17.07 -1.98
CA GLN A 165 5.46 16.61 -3.34
C GLN A 165 5.70 17.70 -4.38
N GLU A 166 5.41 18.96 -4.06
CA GLU A 166 5.60 20.14 -4.92
C GLU A 166 7.03 20.70 -4.88
N CYS A 167 7.86 20.23 -3.93
CA CYS A 167 9.21 20.71 -3.76
C CYS A 167 10.20 19.99 -4.66
N ASP A 168 10.82 20.71 -5.59
CA ASP A 168 11.86 20.16 -6.48
C ASP A 168 13.29 20.39 -5.98
N LYS A 169 13.44 21.08 -4.84
CA LYS A 169 14.75 21.52 -4.35
C LYS A 169 15.59 20.39 -3.74
N TYR A 170 14.96 19.39 -3.14
CA TYR A 170 15.63 18.36 -2.34
C TYR A 170 15.34 16.92 -2.83
N LEU A 171 15.47 16.70 -4.13
CA LEU A 171 15.11 15.45 -4.79
C LEU A 171 15.72 14.20 -4.14
N SER A 172 16.98 14.27 -3.70
CA SER A 172 17.68 13.13 -3.09
C SER A 172 17.12 12.69 -1.72
N SER A 173 16.46 13.60 -1.00
CA SER A 173 15.85 13.31 0.32
C SER A 173 14.33 13.26 0.30
N LYS A 174 13.71 13.67 -0.79
CA LYS A 174 12.26 13.75 -0.96
C LYS A 174 11.54 12.47 -0.58
N MET A 175 11.93 11.36 -1.19
CA MET A 175 11.29 10.07 -0.93
C MET A 175 11.47 9.58 0.51
N LEU A 176 12.65 9.83 1.10
CA LEU A 176 12.90 9.49 2.51
C LEU A 176 12.00 10.32 3.45
N ARG A 177 11.83 11.62 3.17
CA ARG A 177 10.95 12.50 3.93
C ARG A 177 9.49 12.08 3.77
N MET A 178 9.05 11.75 2.54
CA MET A 178 7.71 11.20 2.29
C MET A 178 7.46 9.91 3.07
N GLY A 179 8.42 8.98 3.09
CA GLY A 179 8.34 7.74 3.87
C GLY A 179 8.25 8.00 5.38
N SER A 180 8.99 8.99 5.88
CA SER A 180 8.93 9.38 7.29
C SER A 180 7.59 9.99 7.66
N LEU A 181 7.03 10.86 6.83
CA LEU A 181 5.71 11.46 7.03
C LEU A 181 4.59 10.42 6.96
N LEU A 182 4.63 9.50 6.00
CA LEU A 182 3.71 8.37 5.96
C LEU A 182 3.82 7.50 7.21
N THR A 183 5.03 7.28 7.70
CA THR A 183 5.27 6.53 8.94
C THR A 183 4.58 7.19 10.13
N LEU A 184 4.73 8.51 10.30
CA LEU A 184 4.07 9.26 11.37
C LEU A 184 2.55 9.22 11.25
N PHE A 185 2.03 9.38 10.04
CA PHE A 185 0.60 9.27 9.75
C PHE A 185 0.05 7.89 10.17
N ILE A 186 0.73 6.81 9.80
CA ILE A 186 0.32 5.44 10.16
C ILE A 186 0.44 5.16 11.67
N ILE A 187 1.44 5.73 12.34
CA ILE A 187 1.58 5.61 13.80
C ILE A 187 0.39 6.26 14.51
N GLU A 188 -0.08 7.41 14.05
CA GLU A 188 -1.24 8.07 14.63
C GLU A 188 -2.52 7.24 14.45
N ILE A 189 -2.70 6.65 13.27
CA ILE A 189 -3.78 5.68 13.02
C ILE A 189 -3.69 4.48 13.98
N LYS A 190 -2.48 3.93 14.18
CA LYS A 190 -2.27 2.81 15.11
C LYS A 190 -2.65 3.19 16.54
N ARG A 191 -2.27 4.38 17.00
CA ARG A 191 -2.66 4.87 18.34
C ARG A 191 -4.18 4.90 18.48
N ARG A 192 -4.87 5.43 17.47
CA ARG A 192 -6.34 5.46 17.46
C ARG A 192 -6.96 4.07 17.57
N LEU A 193 -6.40 3.09 16.86
CA LEU A 193 -6.85 1.69 16.94
C LEU A 193 -6.72 1.12 18.34
N MET A 194 -5.64 1.45 19.03
CA MET A 194 -5.40 1.02 20.42
C MET A 194 -6.37 1.70 21.39
N ASP A 195 -6.57 3.01 21.28
CA ASP A 195 -7.46 3.80 22.15
C ASP A 195 -8.92 3.38 22.02
N ALA A 196 -9.36 3.07 20.82
CA ALA A 196 -10.75 2.65 20.55
C ALA A 196 -11.09 1.26 21.13
N LYS A 197 -10.13 0.55 21.78
CA LYS A 197 -10.29 -0.86 22.19
C LYS A 197 -10.79 -1.76 21.06
N LEU A 198 -10.67 -1.29 19.83
CA LEU A 198 -10.90 -2.09 18.62
C LEU A 198 -9.82 -3.18 18.51
N ASP A 199 -8.72 -2.99 19.21
CA ASP A 199 -7.72 -4.00 19.49
C ASP A 199 -8.29 -4.97 20.56
N LYS A 200 -9.26 -5.79 20.15
CA LYS A 200 -9.57 -7.01 20.90
C LYS A 200 -8.25 -7.71 21.11
N ARG A 201 -7.91 -8.06 22.38
CA ARG A 201 -6.65 -8.77 22.72
C ARG A 201 -6.29 -9.71 21.57
N PRO A 202 -5.11 -9.55 20.95
CA PRO A 202 -4.79 -10.24 19.71
C PRO A 202 -5.06 -11.73 19.91
N SER A 203 -5.84 -12.32 19.03
CA SER A 203 -6.11 -13.76 19.08
C SER A 203 -4.78 -14.52 19.07
N PHE A 204 -4.76 -15.74 19.59
CA PHE A 204 -3.55 -16.58 19.53
C PHE A 204 -3.00 -16.63 18.09
N GLY A 205 -3.88 -16.77 17.09
CA GLY A 205 -3.49 -16.74 15.67
C GLY A 205 -2.84 -15.43 15.25
N TYR A 206 -3.39 -14.30 15.66
CA TYR A 206 -2.81 -12.98 15.36
C TYR A 206 -1.40 -12.81 15.93
N ARG A 207 -1.20 -13.19 17.20
CA ARG A 207 0.14 -13.19 17.81
C ARG A 207 1.12 -14.08 17.05
N LYS A 208 0.68 -15.27 16.62
CA LYS A 208 1.51 -16.17 15.84
C LYS A 208 1.87 -15.64 14.45
N VAL A 209 0.99 -14.85 13.83
CA VAL A 209 1.32 -14.15 12.58
C VAL A 209 2.34 -13.04 12.84
N GLN A 210 2.21 -12.25 13.91
CA GLN A 210 3.22 -11.26 14.28
C GLN A 210 4.58 -11.92 14.58
N ASP A 211 4.59 -13.01 15.38
CA ASP A 211 5.80 -13.78 15.65
C ASP A 211 6.44 -14.30 14.33
N PHE A 212 5.62 -14.72 13.36
CA PHE A 212 6.07 -15.15 12.04
C PHE A 212 6.79 -14.02 11.28
N ILE A 213 6.20 -12.83 11.24
CA ILE A 213 6.82 -11.67 10.59
C ILE A 213 8.17 -11.30 11.25
N ILE A 214 8.21 -11.27 12.58
CA ILE A 214 9.46 -11.04 13.34
C ILE A 214 10.50 -12.12 13.06
N ALA A 215 10.06 -13.38 12.96
CA ALA A 215 10.96 -14.48 12.64
C ALA A 215 11.49 -14.40 11.20
N LEU A 216 10.68 -13.91 10.25
CA LEU A 216 11.09 -13.64 8.87
C LEU A 216 12.24 -12.63 8.82
N GLU A 217 12.08 -11.44 9.42
CA GLU A 217 13.11 -10.41 9.44
C GLU A 217 14.48 -10.95 9.92
N LYS A 218 14.45 -11.83 10.95
CA LYS A 218 15.67 -12.37 11.56
C LYS A 218 16.30 -13.54 10.80
N ASN A 219 15.53 -14.29 10.03
CA ASN A 219 15.96 -15.58 9.48
C ASN A 219 15.79 -15.71 7.97
N LEU A 220 15.41 -14.63 7.27
CA LEU A 220 15.17 -14.64 5.83
C LEU A 220 16.37 -15.15 5.02
N HIS A 221 17.60 -14.84 5.49
CA HIS A 221 18.85 -15.29 4.91
C HIS A 221 19.22 -16.78 5.20
N LYS A 222 18.43 -17.45 6.08
CA LYS A 222 18.70 -18.84 6.50
C LYS A 222 17.76 -19.83 5.87
N THR A 223 16.49 -19.44 5.69
CA THR A 223 15.47 -20.34 5.14
C THR A 223 14.34 -19.57 4.46
N HIS A 224 13.87 -20.16 3.36
CA HIS A 224 12.70 -19.65 2.61
C HIS A 224 11.51 -20.61 2.73
N ARG A 225 11.57 -21.56 3.66
CA ARG A 225 10.53 -22.59 3.84
C ARG A 225 9.56 -22.21 4.95
N ALA A 226 8.29 -22.09 4.64
CA ALA A 226 7.26 -21.78 5.63
C ALA A 226 7.16 -22.83 6.76
N GLN A 227 7.54 -24.09 6.49
CA GLN A 227 7.59 -25.16 7.49
C GLN A 227 8.65 -24.89 8.57
N ASP A 228 9.77 -24.28 8.20
CA ASP A 228 10.83 -24.00 9.17
C ASP A 228 10.38 -22.85 10.11
N TYR A 229 9.71 -21.85 9.59
CA TYR A 229 9.10 -20.81 10.41
C TYR A 229 8.02 -21.38 11.35
N ALA A 230 7.17 -22.28 10.87
CA ALA A 230 6.19 -22.95 11.71
C ALA A 230 6.85 -23.69 12.89
N LYS A 231 7.98 -24.39 12.63
CA LYS A 231 8.79 -25.04 13.69
C LYS A 231 9.36 -24.04 14.68
N MET A 232 9.93 -22.92 14.20
CA MET A 232 10.46 -21.84 15.06
C MET A 232 9.39 -21.27 15.99
N LEU A 233 8.14 -21.21 15.52
CA LEU A 233 7.00 -20.69 16.27
C LEU A 233 6.31 -21.72 17.17
N GLY A 234 6.76 -22.99 17.16
CA GLY A 234 6.18 -24.07 17.94
C GLY A 234 4.74 -24.42 17.51
N ILE A 235 4.41 -24.29 16.21
CA ILE A 235 3.11 -24.62 15.65
C ILE A 235 3.24 -25.50 14.40
N SER A 236 2.16 -26.18 14.01
CA SER A 236 2.13 -26.92 12.75
C SER A 236 2.12 -25.98 11.55
N TYR A 237 2.64 -26.44 10.40
CA TYR A 237 2.53 -25.70 9.14
C TYR A 237 1.05 -25.39 8.77
N VAL A 238 0.15 -26.35 9.02
CA VAL A 238 -1.28 -26.17 8.77
C VAL A 238 -1.85 -25.02 9.61
N SER A 239 -1.43 -24.92 10.88
CA SER A 239 -1.83 -23.81 11.75
C SER A 239 -1.27 -22.49 11.28
N LEU A 240 0.02 -22.42 10.89
CA LEU A 240 0.63 -21.23 10.31
C LEU A 240 -0.10 -20.80 9.05
N TYR A 241 -0.34 -21.72 8.11
CA TYR A 241 -1.06 -21.46 6.87
C TYR A 241 -2.45 -20.87 7.15
N ARG A 242 -3.22 -21.51 8.04
CA ARG A 242 -4.56 -21.06 8.42
C ARG A 242 -4.54 -19.66 9.04
N TYR A 243 -3.61 -19.38 9.96
CA TYR A 243 -3.53 -18.07 10.61
C TYR A 243 -3.09 -16.98 9.64
N VAL A 244 -2.05 -17.22 8.85
CA VAL A 244 -1.55 -16.26 7.87
C VAL A 244 -2.63 -15.96 6.83
N THR A 245 -3.26 -16.98 6.26
CA THR A 245 -4.31 -16.79 5.25
C THR A 245 -5.54 -16.08 5.83
N ALA A 246 -5.95 -16.41 7.05
CA ALA A 246 -7.11 -15.78 7.69
C ALA A 246 -6.85 -14.30 8.06
N ILE A 247 -5.61 -13.94 8.37
CA ILE A 247 -5.27 -12.60 8.87
C ILE A 247 -4.70 -11.70 7.77
N LEU A 248 -3.85 -12.24 6.90
CA LEU A 248 -3.17 -11.47 5.85
C LEU A 248 -3.80 -11.66 4.45
N GLY A 249 -4.72 -12.60 4.28
CA GLY A 249 -5.34 -12.89 2.98
C GLY A 249 -4.45 -13.60 1.96
N VAL A 250 -3.19 -13.89 2.31
CA VAL A 250 -2.17 -14.47 1.42
C VAL A 250 -1.54 -15.73 2.04
N LYS A 251 -0.86 -16.55 1.24
CA LYS A 251 -0.17 -17.74 1.74
C LYS A 251 1.14 -17.37 2.45
N PRO A 252 1.61 -18.14 3.45
CA PRO A 252 2.90 -17.89 4.11
C PRO A 252 4.09 -17.80 3.16
N LEU A 253 4.07 -18.57 2.07
CA LEU A 253 5.14 -18.53 1.06
C LEU A 253 5.16 -17.21 0.31
N ASP A 254 3.99 -16.65 0.01
CA ASP A 254 3.88 -15.34 -0.67
C ASP A 254 4.44 -14.23 0.22
N VAL A 255 4.20 -14.31 1.54
CA VAL A 255 4.80 -13.38 2.51
C VAL A 255 6.32 -13.47 2.49
N ILE A 256 6.88 -14.69 2.52
CA ILE A 256 8.35 -14.92 2.47
C ILE A 256 8.94 -14.34 1.17
N HIS A 257 8.30 -14.61 0.04
CA HIS A 257 8.75 -14.14 -1.27
C HIS A 257 8.71 -12.61 -1.40
N ASN A 258 7.66 -11.98 -0.88
CA ASN A 258 7.54 -10.52 -0.89
C ASN A 258 8.64 -9.87 -0.04
N GLU A 259 8.95 -10.43 1.14
CA GLU A 259 10.06 -9.95 1.96
C GLU A 259 11.41 -10.12 1.27
N LEU A 260 11.66 -11.28 0.63
CA LEU A 260 12.87 -11.50 -0.16
C LEU A 260 13.03 -10.46 -1.28
N VAL A 261 11.95 -10.18 -2.02
CA VAL A 261 11.95 -9.18 -3.08
C VAL A 261 12.23 -7.79 -2.53
N THR A 262 11.63 -7.43 -1.40
CA THR A 262 11.84 -6.12 -0.78
C THR A 262 13.30 -5.94 -0.33
N HIS A 263 13.88 -6.96 0.33
CA HIS A 263 15.29 -6.93 0.69
C HIS A 263 16.20 -6.88 -0.54
N ALA A 264 15.86 -7.62 -1.61
CA ALA A 264 16.59 -7.56 -2.87
C ALA A 264 16.56 -6.16 -3.48
N LYS A 265 15.37 -5.53 -3.55
CA LYS A 265 15.20 -4.16 -4.07
C LYS A 265 16.06 -3.16 -3.28
N ARG A 266 16.07 -3.23 -1.94
CA ARG A 266 16.93 -2.39 -1.11
C ARG A 266 18.41 -2.58 -1.45
N MET A 267 18.90 -3.82 -1.53
CA MET A 267 20.30 -4.08 -1.90
C MET A 267 20.62 -3.61 -3.32
N LEU A 268 19.69 -3.78 -4.26
CA LEU A 268 19.86 -3.33 -5.65
C LEU A 268 20.00 -1.81 -5.77
N THR A 269 19.30 -1.04 -4.92
CA THR A 269 19.27 0.43 -4.95
C THR A 269 20.34 1.09 -4.08
N SER A 270 20.74 0.44 -2.97
CA SER A 270 21.60 1.05 -1.95
C SER A 270 23.02 0.48 -1.91
N SER A 271 23.36 -0.48 -2.76
CA SER A 271 24.69 -1.08 -2.76
C SER A 271 25.22 -1.39 -4.16
N SER A 272 26.56 -1.51 -4.27
CA SER A 272 27.25 -1.95 -5.48
C SER A 272 27.40 -3.47 -5.59
N LEU A 273 26.75 -4.25 -4.72
CA LEU A 273 26.83 -5.71 -4.73
C LEU A 273 26.38 -6.29 -6.07
N SER A 274 27.08 -7.29 -6.58
CA SER A 274 26.66 -8.06 -7.76
C SER A 274 25.35 -8.81 -7.49
N ILE A 275 24.64 -9.21 -8.53
CA ILE A 275 23.41 -10.01 -8.41
C ILE A 275 23.69 -11.33 -7.66
N LYS A 276 24.85 -11.94 -7.91
CA LYS A 276 25.30 -13.13 -7.22
C LYS A 276 25.51 -12.92 -5.72
N GLU A 277 26.14 -11.81 -5.33
CA GLU A 277 26.32 -11.47 -3.92
C GLU A 277 24.99 -11.18 -3.21
N ILE A 278 24.07 -10.49 -3.88
CA ILE A 278 22.73 -10.25 -3.35
C ILE A 278 22.00 -11.58 -3.14
N ALA A 279 22.02 -12.48 -4.14
CA ALA A 279 21.43 -13.81 -4.01
C ALA A 279 21.99 -14.57 -2.80
N LYS A 280 23.32 -14.56 -2.64
CA LYS A 280 23.99 -15.20 -1.50
C LYS A 280 23.61 -14.56 -0.15
N ASN A 281 23.55 -13.24 -0.07
CA ASN A 281 23.15 -12.52 1.15
C ASN A 281 21.70 -12.80 1.54
N LEU A 282 20.86 -13.08 0.56
CA LEU A 282 19.46 -13.48 0.78
C LEU A 282 19.27 -14.98 1.04
N GLY A 283 20.37 -15.77 1.09
CA GLY A 283 20.33 -17.20 1.41
C GLY A 283 20.01 -18.11 0.23
N PHE A 284 20.21 -17.64 -1.01
CA PHE A 284 20.09 -18.49 -2.19
C PHE A 284 21.43 -19.18 -2.49
N ASP A 285 21.39 -20.50 -2.66
CA ASP A 285 22.55 -21.29 -3.09
C ASP A 285 22.87 -21.08 -4.58
N ASP A 286 21.88 -20.63 -5.37
CA ASP A 286 21.97 -20.47 -6.80
C ASP A 286 21.36 -19.11 -7.23
N GLU A 287 22.18 -18.34 -7.96
CA GLU A 287 21.76 -17.03 -8.51
C GLU A 287 20.55 -17.15 -9.44
N ALA A 288 20.46 -18.22 -10.24
CA ALA A 288 19.34 -18.40 -11.17
C ALA A 288 18.01 -18.59 -10.44
N LYS A 289 18.02 -19.26 -9.28
CA LYS A 289 16.79 -19.39 -8.44
C LYS A 289 16.35 -18.04 -7.90
N PHE A 290 17.28 -17.20 -7.44
CA PHE A 290 16.99 -15.85 -7.01
C PHE A 290 16.41 -15.01 -8.14
N VAL A 291 17.10 -14.98 -9.30
CA VAL A 291 16.66 -14.21 -10.47
C VAL A 291 15.26 -14.65 -10.91
N LYS A 292 15.01 -15.97 -10.99
CA LYS A 292 13.69 -16.50 -11.33
C LYS A 292 12.61 -16.00 -10.36
N MET A 293 12.82 -16.18 -9.05
CA MET A 293 11.88 -15.74 -8.01
C MET A 293 11.62 -14.23 -8.12
N PHE A 294 12.67 -13.42 -8.30
CA PHE A 294 12.54 -11.97 -8.43
C PHE A 294 11.73 -11.58 -9.66
N VAL A 295 11.98 -12.21 -10.82
CA VAL A 295 11.24 -11.96 -12.06
C VAL A 295 9.79 -12.43 -11.96
N ASP A 296 9.55 -13.61 -11.37
CA ASP A 296 8.20 -14.15 -11.21
C ASP A 296 7.29 -13.19 -10.41
N ILE A 297 7.86 -12.43 -9.46
CA ILE A 297 7.11 -11.51 -8.60
C ILE A 297 7.09 -10.09 -9.16
N THR A 298 8.20 -9.60 -9.71
CA THR A 298 8.34 -8.18 -10.10
C THR A 298 8.10 -7.93 -11.59
N GLY A 299 8.13 -8.98 -12.41
CA GLY A 299 8.04 -8.89 -13.86
C GLY A 299 9.31 -8.36 -14.55
N VAL A 300 10.38 -8.02 -13.80
CA VAL A 300 11.61 -7.44 -14.37
C VAL A 300 12.87 -8.13 -13.84
N GLN A 301 13.93 -8.12 -14.64
CA GLN A 301 15.23 -8.67 -14.21
C GLN A 301 15.85 -7.78 -13.12
N PRO A 302 16.55 -8.35 -12.12
CA PRO A 302 17.22 -7.58 -11.06
C PRO A 302 18.18 -6.50 -11.60
N ILE A 303 18.92 -6.81 -12.66
CA ILE A 303 19.84 -5.85 -13.29
C ILE A 303 19.10 -4.68 -13.96
N GLN A 304 17.95 -4.94 -14.56
CA GLN A 304 17.09 -3.90 -15.15
C GLN A 304 16.45 -3.03 -14.06
N PHE A 305 16.04 -3.65 -12.96
CA PHE A 305 15.52 -2.91 -11.81
C PHE A 305 16.57 -1.94 -11.26
N ARG A 306 17.82 -2.39 -11.09
CA ARG A 306 18.94 -1.54 -10.64
C ARG A 306 19.17 -0.35 -11.56
N LYS A 307 19.24 -0.56 -12.88
CA LYS A 307 19.46 0.51 -13.86
C LYS A 307 18.36 1.57 -13.78
N ARG A 308 17.10 1.15 -13.69
CA ARG A 308 15.95 2.08 -13.57
C ARG A 308 16.01 2.91 -12.29
N SER A 309 16.44 2.33 -11.17
CA SER A 309 16.51 3.03 -9.89
C SER A 309 17.72 3.96 -9.74
N MET A 310 18.76 3.77 -10.56
CA MET A 310 19.96 4.63 -10.56
C MET A 310 19.88 5.79 -11.58
N GLY A 311 18.79 5.89 -12.35
CA GLY A 311 18.62 6.97 -13.34
C GLY A 311 19.45 6.84 -14.61
N ASP A 312 20.07 5.67 -14.85
CA ASP A 312 20.74 5.36 -16.10
C ASP A 312 19.69 4.99 -17.16
N PHE A 313 19.25 6.00 -17.92
CA PHE A 313 18.50 5.86 -19.15
C PHE A 313 19.41 5.94 -20.36
#